data_8f90cb407bb044d4ac0eb08262cae365
#
_entry.id   8f90cb407bb044d4ac0eb08262cae365
#
_cell.length_a   1.000
_cell.length_b   1.000
_cell.length_c   1.000
_cell.angle_alpha   90.00
_cell.angle_beta   90.00
_cell.angle_gamma   90.00
#
_symmetry.space_group_name_H-M   'P 1'
#
loop_
_entity.id
_entity.type
_entity.pdbx_description
1 polymer ?
#
loop_
_entity_poly.entity_id
_entity_poly.type
_entity_poly.pdbx_seq_one_letter_code
_entity_poly.pdbx_strand_id
1 'polypeptide(L)' 'MIAKLTGLLEEVGEGWLILDVKGVGYLIFCSQKTIDKAPKKFSELSLFIETHIREDHFHLYGFNSLKEQQWFKILISVQG' A
#
# COMPACT_ATOMS: atom_id res chain seq x y z
N MET A 1 13.43 5.67 0.10
CA MET A 1 12.07 5.56 0.63
C MET A 1 11.09 5.29 -0.51
N ILE A 2 10.15 4.39 -0.30
CA ILE A 2 9.19 4.00 -1.33
C ILE A 2 7.98 4.92 -1.26
N ALA A 3 7.67 5.63 -2.34
CA ALA A 3 6.56 6.58 -2.39
C ALA A 3 5.42 6.14 -3.30
N LYS A 4 5.69 5.24 -4.24
CA LYS A 4 4.69 4.75 -5.18
C LYS A 4 5.17 3.44 -5.75
N LEU A 5 4.24 2.50 -5.95
CA LEU A 5 4.54 1.24 -6.60
C LEU A 5 3.49 0.95 -7.67
N THR A 6 3.97 0.46 -8.80
CA THR A 6 3.11 0.01 -9.89
C THR A 6 3.54 -1.41 -10.25
N GLY A 7 2.60 -2.32 -10.26
CA GLY A 7 2.89 -3.71 -10.57
C GLY A 7 1.62 -4.49 -10.81
N LEU A 8 1.74 -5.82 -10.77
CA LEU A 8 0.60 -6.70 -10.97
C LEU A 8 0.08 -7.18 -9.62
N LEU A 9 -1.23 -7.15 -9.47
CA LEU A 9 -1.87 -7.61 -8.24
C LEU A 9 -1.75 -9.13 -8.16
N GLU A 10 -0.97 -9.63 -7.19
CA GLU A 10 -0.71 -11.06 -7.08
C GLU A 10 -1.61 -11.75 -6.08
N GLU A 11 -1.88 -11.11 -4.94
CA GLU A 11 -2.71 -11.71 -3.90
C GLU A 11 -3.41 -10.60 -3.10
N VAL A 12 -4.57 -10.93 -2.56
CA VAL A 12 -5.36 -10.00 -1.74
C VAL A 12 -5.80 -10.71 -0.49
N GLY A 13 -5.58 -10.10 0.66
CA GLY A 13 -6.03 -10.60 1.94
C GLY A 13 -6.90 -9.57 2.63
N GLU A 14 -7.11 -9.79 3.91
CA GLU A 14 -7.91 -8.88 4.73
C GLU A 14 -7.02 -7.74 5.21
N GLY A 15 -7.18 -6.58 4.57
CA GLY A 15 -6.40 -5.40 4.93
C GLY A 15 -5.00 -5.35 4.34
N TRP A 16 -4.69 -6.23 3.40
CA TRP A 16 -3.38 -6.22 2.75
C TRP A 16 -3.48 -6.79 1.34
N LEU A 17 -2.48 -6.50 0.53
CA LEU A 17 -2.33 -7.12 -0.77
C LEU A 17 -0.85 -7.29 -1.10
N ILE A 18 -0.56 -8.11 -2.10
CA ILE A 18 0.80 -8.27 -2.60
C ILE A 18 0.83 -7.76 -4.05
N LEU A 19 1.76 -6.86 -4.31
CA LEU A 19 1.97 -6.30 -5.63
C LEU A 19 3.29 -6.83 -6.16
N ASP A 20 3.24 -7.47 -7.33
CA ASP A 20 4.43 -8.00 -7.98
C ASP A 20 5.02 -6.91 -8.87
N VAL A 21 6.15 -6.37 -8.48
CA VAL A 21 6.85 -5.33 -9.24
C VAL A 21 8.11 -5.96 -9.82
N LYS A 22 8.02 -6.38 -11.07
CA LYS A 22 9.13 -7.01 -11.80
C LYS A 22 9.75 -8.19 -11.03
N GLY A 23 8.90 -9.04 -10.49
CA GLY A 23 9.35 -10.25 -9.80
C GLY A 23 9.54 -10.08 -8.31
N VAL A 24 9.43 -8.86 -7.80
CA VAL A 24 9.54 -8.60 -6.35
C VAL A 24 8.14 -8.42 -5.79
N GLY A 25 7.77 -9.25 -4.80
CA GLY A 25 6.47 -9.15 -4.15
C GLY A 25 6.53 -8.19 -2.97
N TYR A 26 5.75 -7.13 -3.05
CA TYR A 26 5.63 -6.16 -1.95
C TYR A 26 4.33 -6.38 -1.20
N LEU A 27 4.43 -6.64 0.09
CA LEU A 27 3.25 -6.73 0.95
C LEU A 27 2.87 -5.32 1.38
N ILE A 28 1.65 -4.92 1.04
CA ILE A 28 1.18 -3.56 1.26
C ILE A 28 -0.10 -3.60 2.07
N PHE A 29 -0.11 -2.90 3.21
CA PHE A 29 -1.31 -2.80 4.04
C PHE A 29 -2.20 -1.71 3.48
N CYS A 30 -3.49 -1.99 3.34
CA CYS A 30 -4.44 -1.08 2.74
C CYS A 30 -5.74 -1.07 3.53
N SER A 31 -6.47 0.03 3.44
CA SER A 31 -7.82 0.07 4.00
C SER A 31 -8.71 -0.88 3.20
N GLN A 32 -9.81 -1.30 3.80
CA GLN A 32 -10.77 -2.16 3.09
C GLN A 32 -11.34 -1.44 1.87
N LYS A 33 -11.51 -0.13 1.95
CA LYS A 33 -11.97 0.67 0.82
C LYS A 33 -11.00 0.54 -0.37
N THR A 34 -9.70 0.61 -0.12
CA THR A 34 -8.70 0.44 -1.16
C THR A 34 -8.73 -0.99 -1.72
N ILE A 35 -8.85 -1.98 -0.84
CA ILE A 35 -8.94 -3.38 -1.24
C ILE A 35 -10.16 -3.61 -2.15
N ASP A 36 -11.30 -3.03 -1.77
CA ASP A 36 -12.54 -3.22 -2.52
C ASP A 36 -12.47 -2.61 -3.93
N LYS A 37 -11.63 -1.62 -4.12
CA LYS A 37 -11.43 -0.98 -5.42
C LYS A 37 -10.34 -1.65 -6.26
N ALA A 38 -9.66 -2.65 -5.71
CA ALA A 38 -8.58 -3.32 -6.42
C ALA A 38 -9.11 -4.06 -7.64
N PRO A 39 -8.34 -4.11 -8.72
CA PRO A 39 -8.74 -4.87 -9.90
C PRO A 39 -8.62 -6.37 -9.65
N LYS A 40 -8.98 -7.17 -10.66
CA LYS A 40 -8.83 -8.61 -10.53
C LYS A 40 -7.35 -8.99 -10.50
N LYS A 41 -7.06 -10.19 -10.01
CA LYS A 41 -5.70 -10.71 -9.94
C LYS A 41 -4.97 -10.61 -11.28
N PHE A 42 -3.68 -10.31 -11.18
CA PHE A 42 -2.77 -10.21 -12.32
C PHE A 42 -3.03 -9.01 -13.22
N SER A 43 -3.89 -8.09 -12.79
CA SER A 43 -4.07 -6.81 -13.46
C SER A 43 -3.11 -5.79 -12.88
N GLU A 44 -2.80 -4.76 -13.67
CA GLU A 44 -1.91 -3.70 -13.21
C GLU A 44 -2.60 -2.82 -12.17
N LEU A 45 -1.86 -2.48 -11.15
CA LEU A 45 -2.34 -1.63 -10.06
C LEU A 45 -1.23 -0.68 -9.63
N SER A 46 -1.56 0.58 -9.46
CA SER A 46 -0.64 1.58 -8.91
C SER A 46 -1.18 2.06 -7.59
N LEU A 47 -0.30 2.16 -6.60
CA LEU A 47 -0.65 2.66 -5.28
C LEU A 47 0.38 3.68 -4.83
N PHE A 48 -0.09 4.74 -4.17
CA PHE A 48 0.81 5.63 -3.46
C PHE A 48 1.17 4.96 -2.14
N ILE A 49 2.42 5.06 -1.75
CA ILE A 49 2.95 4.30 -0.62
C ILE A 49 3.47 5.25 0.46
N GLU A 50 3.15 4.91 1.70
CA GLU A 50 3.79 5.51 2.86
C GLU A 50 4.61 4.43 3.53
N THR A 51 5.92 4.66 3.65
CA THR A 51 6.83 3.72 4.26
C THR A 51 6.95 4.05 5.74
N HIS A 52 6.71 3.05 6.58
CA HIS A 52 6.77 3.22 8.02
C HIS A 52 7.82 2.26 8.59
N ILE A 53 8.95 2.83 9.02
CA ILE A 53 10.08 2.06 9.51
C ILE A 53 10.20 2.26 11.01
N ARG A 54 10.25 1.15 11.75
CA ARG A 54 10.49 1.15 13.19
C ARG A 54 11.62 0.17 13.48
N GLU A 55 12.05 0.12 14.73
CA GLU A 55 13.17 -0.74 15.13
C GLU A 55 12.96 -2.20 14.75
N ASP A 56 11.74 -2.68 14.89
CA ASP A 56 11.43 -4.10 14.72
C ASP A 56 10.57 -4.41 13.50
N HIS A 57 10.23 -3.43 12.67
CA HIS A 57 9.43 -3.71 11.49
C HIS A 57 9.56 -2.63 10.41
N PHE A 58 9.21 -3.04 9.22
CA PHE A 58 9.19 -2.20 8.02
C PHE A 58 7.85 -2.47 7.36
N HIS A 59 6.97 -1.46 7.38
CA HIS A 59 5.63 -1.60 6.82
C HIS A 59 5.41 -0.62 5.68
N LEU A 60 4.72 -1.11 4.64
CA LEU A 60 4.26 -0.28 3.54
C LEU A 60 2.75 -0.15 3.64
N TYR A 61 2.26 1.08 3.55
CA TYR A 61 0.82 1.38 3.53
C TYR A 61 0.47 1.95 2.18
N GLY A 62 -0.59 1.45 1.55
CA GLY A 62 -0.96 1.82 0.20
C GLY A 62 -2.27 2.59 0.14
N PHE A 63 -2.33 3.53 -0.80
CA PHE A 63 -3.47 4.43 -0.97
C PHE A 63 -3.77 4.61 -2.45
N ASN A 64 -5.06 4.77 -2.79
CA ASN A 64 -5.47 5.00 -4.16
C ASN A 64 -5.14 6.41 -4.64
N SER A 65 -4.98 7.37 -3.73
CA SER A 65 -4.74 8.75 -4.10
C SER A 65 -3.75 9.41 -3.15
N LEU A 66 -3.13 10.48 -3.62
CA LEU A 66 -2.24 11.30 -2.80
C LEU A 66 -2.98 11.90 -1.62
N LYS A 67 -4.24 12.26 -1.81
CA LYS A 67 -5.05 12.85 -0.75
C LYS A 67 -5.19 11.89 0.43
N GLU A 68 -5.48 10.63 0.15
CA GLU A 68 -5.59 9.62 1.20
C GLU A 68 -4.26 9.41 1.91
N GLN A 69 -3.17 9.39 1.15
CA GLN A 69 -1.83 9.28 1.72
C GLN A 69 -1.52 10.45 2.66
N GLN A 70 -1.87 11.65 2.25
CA GLN A 70 -1.64 12.85 3.06
C GLN A 70 -2.46 12.81 4.35
N TRP A 71 -3.69 12.36 4.28
CA TRP A 71 -4.52 12.17 5.46
C TRP A 71 -3.88 11.20 6.45
N PHE A 72 -3.36 10.10 5.93
CA PHE A 72 -2.69 9.10 6.76
C PHE A 72 -1.48 9.71 7.48
N LYS A 73 -0.69 10.50 6.77
CA LYS A 73 0.47 11.17 7.36
C LYS A 73 0.07 12.10 8.51
N ILE A 74 -1.01 12.85 8.31
CA ILE A 74 -1.51 13.76 9.32
C ILE A 74 -1.96 12.99 10.57
N LEU A 75 -2.70 11.90 10.37
CA LEU A 75 -3.18 11.09 11.49
C LEU A 75 -2.03 10.49 12.29
N ILE A 76 -0.99 10.02 11.61
CA ILE A 76 0.18 9.47 12.28
C ILE A 76 0.90 10.55 13.09
N SER A 77 1.07 11.72 12.52
CA SER A 77 1.79 12.80 13.19
C SER A 77 1.08 13.28 14.45
N VAL A 78 -0.26 13.25 14.43
CA VAL A 78 -1.04 13.65 15.61
C VAL A 78 -0.88 12.63 16.74
N GLN A 79 -0.76 11.38 16.40
CA GLN A 79 -0.63 10.31 17.40
C GLN A 79 0.79 10.15 17.91
N GLY A 80 1.72 10.72 17.20
CA GLY A 80 3.08 10.48 17.40
C GLY A 80 3.85 11.13 18.30
#